data_24456406a164985de5232300c003c338
#
_entry.id   24456406a164985de5232300c003c338
#
_cell.length_a   1.000
_cell.length_b   1.000
_cell.length_c   1.000
_cell.angle_alpha   90.00
_cell.angle_beta   90.00
_cell.angle_gamma   90.00
#
_symmetry.space_group_name_H-M   'P 1'
#
loop_
_entity.id
_entity.type
_entity.pdbx_description
1 polymer ?
#
loop_
_entity_poly.entity_id
_entity_poly.type
_entity_poly.pdbx_seq_one_letter_code
_entity_poly.pdbx_strand_id
1 'polypeptide(L)'
;MFTDTICAPASAPVNSSLAIIRISGPESYGAACSFFTAPQNIKHRYAAYGSITDGSAVIDDVILIFYKAPSSFTGEDMVELFCHGNHLVVGNILRLLYKLNVRIAEHGEFSKRAFLNGKMDLTEAEAINTLINARSDWEIKASISQMHGSLKRVVDKLRDDVILLKADIEAGIDFSDQDIEFVSNAASLEIVSKISAALTDLRRRCSMGNKTARGIDVTLAGRPNVGKSSLLNLILNEERAIVSDIPGTTRDLIKESVQIGGVRINLTDTAGLGIPGDDIERMGIELSRKNIGAASLVLMVIDAVAGVTDADKEIISALSGKKVIYVLNKIDLSGMERKDSISAETGLSFISVSAKLGTGFGELEKEIESVIAGEFVDFSNSFLADERIISIIDSSIDIVERTTTLLQRKEPAEIIAFELDELIQKLSDVTGEITTEDILGSIFSRFCIGK
;
A
#
# COMPACT_ATOMS: atom_id res chain seq x y z
N MET A 1 -1.41 19.72 24.07
CA MET A 1 -2.32 20.47 23.18
C MET A 1 -1.50 21.49 22.42
N PHE A 2 -1.66 21.56 21.11
CA PHE A 2 -1.03 22.59 20.31
C PHE A 2 -1.65 23.95 20.64
N THR A 3 -0.82 24.97 20.69
CA THR A 3 -1.25 26.34 21.02
C THR A 3 -1.41 27.21 19.79
N ASP A 4 -0.92 26.75 18.64
CA ASP A 4 -0.94 27.44 17.36
C ASP A 4 -2.07 26.92 16.45
N THR A 5 -2.47 27.76 15.50
CA THR A 5 -3.44 27.43 14.47
C THR A 5 -2.74 27.32 13.11
N ILE A 6 -3.05 26.26 12.38
CA ILE A 6 -2.47 25.95 11.07
C ILE A 6 -3.53 26.00 9.97
N CYS A 7 -3.08 26.26 8.74
CA CYS A 7 -3.92 26.15 7.55
C CYS A 7 -3.14 25.56 6.38
N ALA A 8 -3.85 24.90 5.49
CA ALA A 8 -3.32 24.46 4.20
C ALA A 8 -4.45 24.16 3.19
N PRO A 9 -4.15 24.17 1.87
CA PRO A 9 -5.01 23.54 0.89
C PRO A 9 -5.05 22.04 1.14
N ALA A 10 -6.26 21.47 1.23
CA ALA A 10 -6.47 20.02 1.37
C ALA A 10 -6.77 19.34 0.02
N SER A 11 -6.96 20.11 -1.04
CA SER A 11 -7.10 19.66 -2.43
C SER A 11 -5.81 19.85 -3.22
N ALA A 12 -5.67 19.12 -4.32
CA ALA A 12 -4.50 19.25 -5.20
C ALA A 12 -4.34 20.71 -5.73
N PRO A 13 -3.10 21.20 -5.88
CA PRO A 13 -2.82 22.58 -6.31
C PRO A 13 -2.98 22.76 -7.83
N VAL A 14 -4.10 22.31 -8.38
CA VAL A 14 -4.46 22.43 -9.79
C VAL A 14 -5.75 23.23 -9.93
N ASN A 15 -5.94 23.92 -11.06
CA ASN A 15 -7.19 24.60 -11.34
C ASN A 15 -8.33 23.58 -11.46
N SER A 16 -9.34 23.75 -10.62
CA SER A 16 -10.50 22.87 -10.50
C SER A 16 -11.77 23.69 -10.21
N SER A 17 -12.93 23.06 -10.28
CA SER A 17 -14.17 23.75 -9.89
C SER A 17 -14.21 24.09 -8.41
N LEU A 18 -13.59 23.27 -7.55
CA LEU A 18 -13.55 23.44 -6.09
C LEU A 18 -12.16 23.19 -5.54
N ALA A 19 -11.78 23.99 -4.54
CA ALA A 19 -10.66 23.72 -3.65
C ALA A 19 -11.12 23.78 -2.18
N ILE A 20 -10.42 23.05 -1.32
CA ILE A 20 -10.69 23.01 0.11
C ILE A 20 -9.48 23.58 0.82
N ILE A 21 -9.70 24.59 1.68
CA ILE A 21 -8.70 25.09 2.62
C ILE A 21 -9.10 24.61 4.01
N ARG A 22 -8.19 23.91 4.68
CA ARG A 22 -8.38 23.40 6.03
C ARG A 22 -7.64 24.27 7.04
N ILE A 23 -8.29 24.58 8.15
CA ILE A 23 -7.74 25.38 9.26
C ILE A 23 -7.97 24.57 10.53
N SER A 24 -6.92 24.33 11.36
CA SER A 24 -7.03 23.56 12.60
C SER A 24 -6.29 24.26 13.73
N GLY A 25 -6.89 24.26 14.90
CA GLY A 25 -6.33 24.86 16.12
C GLY A 25 -7.29 25.82 16.82
N PRO A 26 -6.89 26.39 17.97
CA PRO A 26 -7.78 27.14 18.84
C PRO A 26 -8.40 28.38 18.18
N GLU A 27 -7.69 29.03 17.26
CA GLU A 27 -8.16 30.25 16.60
C GLU A 27 -8.83 29.96 15.21
N SER A 28 -9.01 28.68 14.84
CA SER A 28 -9.50 28.29 13.50
C SER A 28 -10.85 28.93 13.16
N TYR A 29 -11.80 28.89 14.09
CA TYR A 29 -13.13 29.48 13.90
C TYR A 29 -13.08 31.01 13.87
N GLY A 30 -12.39 31.64 14.82
CA GLY A 30 -12.25 33.11 14.91
C GLY A 30 -11.58 33.69 13.67
N ALA A 31 -10.47 33.07 13.23
CA ALA A 31 -9.74 33.49 12.05
C ALA A 31 -10.61 33.39 10.79
N ALA A 32 -11.29 32.25 10.57
CA ALA A 32 -12.15 32.08 9.41
C ALA A 32 -13.33 33.06 9.39
N CYS A 33 -13.97 33.30 10.53
CA CYS A 33 -15.11 34.21 10.64
C CYS A 33 -14.75 35.70 10.49
N SER A 34 -13.48 36.10 10.70
CA SER A 34 -13.07 37.50 10.63
C SER A 34 -13.16 38.11 9.22
N PHE A 35 -13.12 37.30 8.18
CA PHE A 35 -13.25 37.72 6.77
C PHE A 35 -14.38 37.04 6.02
N PHE A 36 -15.23 36.27 6.70
CA PHE A 36 -16.40 35.58 6.15
C PHE A 36 -17.68 36.37 6.42
N THR A 37 -18.40 36.73 5.37
CA THR A 37 -19.66 37.47 5.43
C THR A 37 -20.84 36.50 5.50
N ALA A 38 -21.15 35.98 6.66
CA ALA A 38 -22.33 35.17 6.92
C ALA A 38 -22.86 35.40 8.33
N PRO A 39 -24.04 34.83 8.70
CA PRO A 39 -24.56 34.96 10.06
C PRO A 39 -23.56 34.52 11.10
N GLN A 40 -23.40 35.32 12.15
CA GLN A 40 -22.62 34.94 13.34
C GLN A 40 -23.22 33.69 13.98
N ASN A 41 -22.38 32.76 14.53
CA ASN A 41 -22.74 31.50 15.15
C ASN A 41 -23.06 30.37 14.16
N ILE A 42 -22.07 29.99 13.35
CA ILE A 42 -22.14 28.80 12.49
C ILE A 42 -22.19 27.55 13.40
N LYS A 43 -23.23 26.74 13.27
CA LYS A 43 -23.39 25.51 14.04
C LYS A 43 -22.36 24.46 13.61
N HIS A 44 -21.90 23.67 14.59
CA HIS A 44 -21.03 22.52 14.32
C HIS A 44 -21.59 21.61 13.23
N ARG A 45 -20.75 21.27 12.24
CA ARG A 45 -21.07 20.44 11.08
C ARG A 45 -22.23 20.98 10.21
N TYR A 46 -22.41 22.30 10.21
CA TYR A 46 -23.38 22.95 9.36
C TYR A 46 -22.66 23.70 8.23
N ALA A 47 -23.13 23.53 7.01
CA ALA A 47 -22.59 24.22 5.84
C ALA A 47 -23.17 25.64 5.75
N ALA A 48 -22.36 26.65 5.96
CA ALA A 48 -22.75 28.05 5.87
C ALA A 48 -22.23 28.64 4.55
N TYR A 49 -23.13 29.17 3.72
CA TYR A 49 -22.76 29.91 2.50
C TYR A 49 -22.54 31.36 2.83
N GLY A 50 -21.49 31.96 2.23
CA GLY A 50 -21.15 33.37 2.38
C GLY A 50 -19.95 33.73 1.53
N SER A 51 -19.52 34.99 1.59
CA SER A 51 -18.40 35.52 0.81
C SER A 51 -17.18 35.73 1.70
N ILE A 52 -15.99 35.50 1.15
CA ILE A 52 -14.71 35.92 1.74
C ILE A 52 -14.35 37.29 1.21
N THR A 53 -14.01 38.21 2.13
CA THR A 53 -13.65 39.59 1.77
C THR A 53 -12.31 39.99 2.38
N ASP A 54 -11.56 40.84 1.70
CA ASP A 54 -10.33 41.44 2.24
C ASP A 54 -10.57 42.81 2.90
N GLY A 55 -11.85 43.19 3.06
CA GLY A 55 -12.30 44.49 3.57
C GLY A 55 -12.58 45.49 2.47
N SER A 56 -12.06 45.32 1.25
CA SER A 56 -12.27 46.24 0.09
C SER A 56 -13.06 45.55 -1.02
N ALA A 57 -12.84 44.25 -1.22
CA ALA A 57 -13.48 43.50 -2.32
C ALA A 57 -13.82 42.08 -1.85
N VAL A 58 -14.79 41.48 -2.54
CA VAL A 58 -15.10 40.05 -2.44
C VAL A 58 -14.01 39.28 -3.16
N ILE A 59 -13.40 38.33 -2.49
CA ILE A 59 -12.38 37.40 -3.04
C ILE A 59 -13.09 36.23 -3.71
N ASP A 60 -14.05 35.61 -2.98
CA ASP A 60 -14.80 34.46 -3.48
C ASP A 60 -16.06 34.22 -2.65
N ASP A 61 -17.02 33.52 -3.25
CA ASP A 61 -18.18 32.99 -2.55
C ASP A 61 -17.89 31.53 -2.17
N VAL A 62 -18.04 31.21 -0.88
CA VAL A 62 -17.56 29.94 -0.31
C VAL A 62 -18.61 29.27 0.56
N ILE A 63 -18.39 27.97 0.81
CA ILE A 63 -19.09 27.24 1.88
C ILE A 63 -18.07 27.03 3.01
N LEU A 64 -18.46 27.41 4.23
CA LEU A 64 -17.69 27.18 5.44
C LEU A 64 -18.37 26.11 6.29
N ILE A 65 -17.58 25.12 6.73
CA ILE A 65 -18.03 24.12 7.70
C ILE A 65 -17.12 24.20 8.94
N PHE A 66 -17.73 24.35 10.10
CA PHE A 66 -17.03 24.34 11.39
C PHE A 66 -17.18 22.97 12.08
N TYR A 67 -16.05 22.42 12.53
CA TYR A 67 -15.99 21.20 13.32
C TYR A 67 -15.41 21.53 14.69
N LYS A 68 -16.28 21.42 15.72
CA LYS A 68 -15.87 21.66 17.10
C LYS A 68 -15.14 20.44 17.68
N ALA A 69 -14.08 20.70 18.41
CA ALA A 69 -13.34 19.68 19.18
C ALA A 69 -14.29 18.90 20.12
N PRO A 70 -14.06 17.59 20.33
CA PRO A 70 -13.08 16.72 19.66
C PRO A 70 -13.61 16.10 18.34
N SER A 71 -14.76 16.58 17.81
CA SER A 71 -15.48 15.98 16.69
C SER A 71 -15.01 16.49 15.32
N SER A 72 -13.70 16.63 15.14
CA SER A 72 -13.01 17.02 13.91
C SER A 72 -12.00 15.93 13.49
N PHE A 73 -11.36 16.11 12.33
CA PHE A 73 -10.29 15.21 11.85
C PHE A 73 -9.08 15.24 12.80
N THR A 74 -8.62 16.43 13.19
CA THR A 74 -7.46 16.60 14.08
C THR A 74 -7.77 16.43 15.57
N GLY A 75 -9.06 16.39 15.94
CA GLY A 75 -9.49 16.45 17.34
C GLY A 75 -9.49 17.88 17.92
N GLU A 76 -9.02 18.88 17.17
CA GLU A 76 -9.06 20.31 17.52
C GLU A 76 -10.31 20.99 16.92
N ASP A 77 -10.54 22.26 17.27
CA ASP A 77 -11.46 23.09 16.50
C ASP A 77 -10.92 23.23 15.09
N MET A 78 -11.77 22.97 14.09
CA MET A 78 -11.34 22.92 12.70
C MET A 78 -12.39 23.57 11.78
N VAL A 79 -11.92 24.28 10.78
CA VAL A 79 -12.75 24.86 9.71
C VAL A 79 -12.30 24.33 8.36
N GLU A 80 -13.27 24.00 7.51
CA GLU A 80 -13.05 23.75 6.08
C GLU A 80 -13.79 24.81 5.26
N LEU A 81 -13.02 25.48 4.40
CA LEU A 81 -13.51 26.46 3.42
C LEU A 81 -13.50 25.83 2.04
N PHE A 82 -14.68 25.70 1.44
CA PHE A 82 -14.85 25.24 0.07
C PHE A 82 -14.96 26.47 -0.84
N CYS A 83 -13.90 26.74 -1.59
CA CYS A 83 -13.78 27.88 -2.50
C CYS A 83 -13.59 27.41 -3.94
N HIS A 84 -13.64 28.33 -4.91
CA HIS A 84 -13.28 28.01 -6.29
C HIS A 84 -11.79 27.62 -6.39
N GLY A 85 -11.51 26.57 -7.15
CA GLY A 85 -10.17 25.96 -7.26
C GLY A 85 -9.24 26.73 -8.19
N ASN A 86 -9.16 28.05 -8.03
CA ASN A 86 -8.19 28.90 -8.71
C ASN A 86 -7.04 29.21 -7.75
N HIS A 87 -5.78 29.00 -8.19
CA HIS A 87 -4.60 29.21 -7.36
C HIS A 87 -4.47 30.63 -6.78
N LEU A 88 -5.00 31.66 -7.48
CA LEU A 88 -5.01 33.03 -6.97
C LEU A 88 -6.05 33.22 -5.87
N VAL A 89 -7.23 32.63 -5.99
CA VAL A 89 -8.27 32.65 -4.96
C VAL A 89 -7.74 31.97 -3.69
N VAL A 90 -7.24 30.73 -3.81
CA VAL A 90 -6.65 29.99 -2.68
C VAL A 90 -5.52 30.80 -2.06
N GLY A 91 -4.60 31.35 -2.86
CA GLY A 91 -3.48 32.14 -2.38
C GLY A 91 -3.91 33.43 -1.67
N ASN A 92 -5.00 34.08 -2.10
CA ASN A 92 -5.54 35.26 -1.44
C ASN A 92 -6.13 34.93 -0.08
N ILE A 93 -6.90 33.83 0.04
CA ILE A 93 -7.47 33.38 1.29
C ILE A 93 -6.36 33.00 2.29
N LEU A 94 -5.34 32.25 1.84
CA LEU A 94 -4.19 31.89 2.70
C LEU A 94 -3.45 33.13 3.20
N ARG A 95 -3.29 34.18 2.36
CA ARG A 95 -2.68 35.44 2.80
C ARG A 95 -3.50 36.17 3.88
N LEU A 96 -4.84 36.10 3.82
CA LEU A 96 -5.69 36.65 4.88
C LEU A 96 -5.48 35.89 6.19
N LEU A 97 -5.46 34.55 6.16
CA LEU A 97 -5.20 33.72 7.31
C LEU A 97 -3.82 34.01 7.93
N TYR A 98 -2.80 34.15 7.10
CA TYR A 98 -1.44 34.48 7.55
C TYR A 98 -1.37 35.80 8.28
N LYS A 99 -2.13 36.83 7.88
CA LYS A 99 -2.21 38.13 8.58
C LYS A 99 -2.81 38.00 9.99
N LEU A 100 -3.51 36.91 10.27
CA LEU A 100 -4.10 36.59 11.59
C LEU A 100 -3.24 35.62 12.40
N ASN A 101 -1.97 35.48 12.07
CA ASN A 101 -1.03 34.55 12.70
C ASN A 101 -1.43 33.05 12.56
N VAL A 102 -2.23 32.71 11.57
CA VAL A 102 -2.49 31.32 11.20
C VAL A 102 -1.33 30.85 10.33
N ARG A 103 -0.56 29.89 10.81
CA ARG A 103 0.63 29.38 10.14
C ARG A 103 0.27 28.40 9.03
N ILE A 104 1.07 28.33 7.98
CA ILE A 104 0.96 27.24 7.00
C ILE A 104 1.40 25.92 7.66
N ALA A 105 0.62 24.88 7.45
CA ALA A 105 0.89 23.54 7.97
C ALA A 105 2.14 22.93 7.31
N GLU A 106 2.88 22.17 8.08
CA GLU A 106 3.94 21.30 7.58
C GLU A 106 3.36 20.05 6.85
N HIS A 107 4.23 19.29 6.21
CA HIS A 107 3.84 18.02 5.62
C HIS A 107 3.23 17.07 6.67
N GLY A 108 2.05 16.52 6.40
CA GLY A 108 1.37 15.59 7.30
C GLY A 108 0.93 16.14 8.65
N GLU A 109 0.99 17.47 8.89
CA GLU A 109 0.76 18.04 10.21
C GLU A 109 -0.66 17.83 10.75
N PHE A 110 -1.67 17.84 9.89
CA PHE A 110 -3.05 17.55 10.33
C PHE A 110 -3.18 16.09 10.82
N SER A 111 -2.56 15.14 10.12
CA SER A 111 -2.55 13.73 10.54
C SER A 111 -1.70 13.52 11.80
N LYS A 112 -0.56 14.23 11.93
CA LYS A 112 0.26 14.23 13.15
C LYS A 112 -0.54 14.73 14.34
N ARG A 113 -1.28 15.83 14.20
CA ARG A 113 -2.16 16.36 15.26
C ARG A 113 -3.29 15.39 15.60
N ALA A 114 -3.90 14.76 14.57
CA ALA A 114 -4.92 13.74 14.77
C ALA A 114 -4.38 12.56 15.59
N PHE A 115 -3.18 12.06 15.26
CA PHE A 115 -2.49 11.01 16.01
C PHE A 115 -2.22 11.43 17.46
N LEU A 116 -1.59 12.60 17.69
CA LEU A 116 -1.27 13.09 19.02
C LEU A 116 -2.51 13.38 19.88
N ASN A 117 -3.64 13.70 19.26
CA ASN A 117 -4.93 13.87 19.93
C ASN A 117 -5.74 12.55 20.06
N GLY A 118 -5.15 11.40 19.75
CA GLY A 118 -5.75 10.08 19.89
C GLY A 118 -6.93 9.81 18.95
N LYS A 119 -6.99 10.50 17.80
CA LYS A 119 -8.03 10.29 16.79
C LYS A 119 -7.76 9.10 15.89
N MET A 120 -6.51 8.73 15.76
CA MET A 120 -6.02 7.59 15.00
C MET A 120 -4.67 7.12 15.54
N ASP A 121 -4.28 5.89 15.26
CA ASP A 121 -2.94 5.39 15.52
C ASP A 121 -2.00 5.59 14.30
N LEU A 122 -0.71 5.21 14.44
CA LEU A 122 0.25 5.35 13.35
C LEU A 122 -0.08 4.48 12.13
N THR A 123 -0.59 3.26 12.36
CA THR A 123 -0.92 2.36 11.24
C THR A 123 -2.12 2.87 10.44
N GLU A 124 -3.08 3.51 11.11
CA GLU A 124 -4.22 4.18 10.48
C GLU A 124 -3.78 5.43 9.72
N ALA A 125 -2.86 6.23 10.29
CA ALA A 125 -2.29 7.39 9.62
C ALA A 125 -1.51 6.98 8.35
N GLU A 126 -0.63 5.99 8.43
CA GLU A 126 0.12 5.45 7.29
C GLU A 126 -0.82 4.92 6.19
N ALA A 127 -1.93 4.27 6.59
CA ALA A 127 -2.94 3.78 5.65
C ALA A 127 -3.65 4.92 4.88
N ILE A 128 -3.88 6.09 5.50
CA ILE A 128 -4.41 7.28 4.81
C ILE A 128 -3.45 7.72 3.69
N ASN A 129 -2.15 7.77 3.98
CA ASN A 129 -1.16 8.15 2.98
C ASN A 129 -1.09 7.14 1.84
N THR A 130 -1.14 5.86 2.16
CA THR A 130 -1.15 4.79 1.16
C THR A 130 -2.40 4.85 0.29
N LEU A 131 -3.58 5.10 0.88
CA LEU A 131 -4.85 5.24 0.14
C LEU A 131 -4.79 6.36 -0.90
N ILE A 132 -4.20 7.52 -0.55
CA ILE A 132 -4.08 8.66 -1.46
C ILE A 132 -3.16 8.35 -2.64
N ASN A 133 -2.12 7.57 -2.41
CA ASN A 133 -1.12 7.18 -3.40
C ASN A 133 -1.40 5.82 -4.06
N ALA A 134 -2.53 5.18 -3.73
CA ALA A 134 -2.88 3.85 -4.22
C ALA A 134 -2.96 3.81 -5.75
N ARG A 135 -2.42 2.74 -6.32
CA ARG A 135 -2.33 2.52 -7.77
C ARG A 135 -3.10 1.29 -8.24
N SER A 136 -3.83 0.64 -7.33
CA SER A 136 -4.68 -0.51 -7.63
C SER A 136 -5.88 -0.57 -6.69
N ASP A 137 -6.96 -1.21 -7.15
CA ASP A 137 -8.16 -1.42 -6.32
C ASP A 137 -7.86 -2.25 -5.08
N TRP A 138 -6.88 -3.16 -5.17
CA TRP A 138 -6.42 -3.91 -4.02
C TRP A 138 -5.77 -3.02 -2.97
N GLU A 139 -4.86 -2.11 -3.36
CA GLU A 139 -4.25 -1.13 -2.43
C GLU A 139 -5.31 -0.26 -1.76
N ILE A 140 -6.32 0.20 -2.51
CA ILE A 140 -7.44 0.96 -1.96
C ILE A 140 -8.16 0.16 -0.87
N LYS A 141 -8.54 -1.10 -1.17
CA LYS A 141 -9.25 -1.97 -0.23
C LYS A 141 -8.41 -2.29 1.01
N ALA A 142 -7.13 -2.61 0.83
CA ALA A 142 -6.20 -2.89 1.92
C ALA A 142 -6.03 -1.65 2.82
N SER A 143 -5.81 -0.47 2.23
CA SER A 143 -5.69 0.78 2.98
C SER A 143 -6.95 1.13 3.77
N ILE A 144 -8.14 1.00 3.17
CA ILE A 144 -9.42 1.22 3.86
C ILE A 144 -9.55 0.25 5.04
N SER A 145 -9.23 -1.03 4.87
CA SER A 145 -9.26 -2.01 5.95
C SER A 145 -8.33 -1.62 7.11
N GLN A 146 -7.10 -1.14 6.80
CA GLN A 146 -6.14 -0.69 7.80
C GLN A 146 -6.57 0.62 8.49
N MET A 147 -7.16 1.57 7.77
CA MET A 147 -7.79 2.77 8.34
C MET A 147 -8.91 2.44 9.34
N HIS A 148 -9.52 1.25 9.22
CA HIS A 148 -10.49 0.72 10.19
C HIS A 148 -9.85 -0.20 11.25
N GLY A 149 -8.53 -0.11 11.45
CA GLY A 149 -7.81 -0.77 12.52
C GLY A 149 -7.61 -2.28 12.34
N SER A 150 -7.60 -2.80 11.11
CA SER A 150 -7.43 -4.25 10.90
C SER A 150 -6.06 -4.75 11.36
N LEU A 151 -4.98 -4.01 11.09
CA LEU A 151 -3.63 -4.33 11.56
C LEU A 151 -3.49 -4.12 13.06
N LYS A 152 -4.01 -2.98 13.57
CA LYS A 152 -4.04 -2.65 14.99
C LYS A 152 -4.63 -3.80 15.82
N ARG A 153 -5.80 -4.31 15.45
CA ARG A 153 -6.45 -5.42 16.18
C ARG A 153 -5.59 -6.67 16.28
N VAL A 154 -4.81 -6.99 15.24
CA VAL A 154 -3.91 -8.15 15.27
C VAL A 154 -2.74 -7.91 16.21
N VAL A 155 -2.16 -6.71 16.17
CA VAL A 155 -1.03 -6.32 17.03
C VAL A 155 -1.46 -6.23 18.50
N ASP A 156 -2.60 -5.58 18.77
CA ASP A 156 -3.15 -5.44 20.13
C ASP A 156 -3.40 -6.83 20.76
N LYS A 157 -3.99 -7.76 19.99
CA LYS A 157 -4.21 -9.12 20.48
C LYS A 157 -2.88 -9.83 20.84
N LEU A 158 -1.86 -9.71 19.98
CA LEU A 158 -0.55 -10.27 20.27
C LEU A 158 0.06 -9.64 21.51
N ARG A 159 -0.04 -8.32 21.68
CA ARG A 159 0.43 -7.60 22.85
C ARG A 159 -0.29 -8.07 24.12
N ASP A 160 -1.60 -8.20 24.07
CA ASP A 160 -2.40 -8.67 25.20
C ASP A 160 -2.01 -10.12 25.61
N ASP A 161 -1.78 -11.01 24.64
CA ASP A 161 -1.32 -12.37 24.91
C ASP A 161 0.07 -12.37 25.62
N VAL A 162 0.98 -11.46 25.24
CA VAL A 162 2.29 -11.28 25.88
C VAL A 162 2.14 -10.69 27.29
N ILE A 163 1.26 -9.70 27.48
CA ILE A 163 0.99 -9.09 28.79
C ILE A 163 0.46 -10.14 29.77
N LEU A 164 -0.47 -11.00 29.34
CA LEU A 164 -1.01 -12.07 30.16
C LEU A 164 0.08 -13.06 30.58
N LEU A 165 0.94 -13.49 29.62
CA LEU A 165 2.07 -14.38 29.93
C LEU A 165 3.03 -13.73 30.93
N LYS A 166 3.37 -12.44 30.75
CA LYS A 166 4.24 -11.70 31.67
C LYS A 166 3.65 -11.66 33.08
N ALA A 167 2.36 -11.30 33.18
CA ALA A 167 1.67 -11.24 34.48
C ALA A 167 1.68 -12.58 35.22
N ASP A 168 1.51 -13.69 34.51
CA ASP A 168 1.61 -15.04 35.08
C ASP A 168 3.01 -15.36 35.59
N ILE A 169 4.06 -14.95 34.88
CA ILE A 169 5.47 -15.14 35.28
C ILE A 169 5.80 -14.26 36.49
N GLU A 170 5.38 -12.97 36.51
CA GLU A 170 5.59 -12.07 37.63
C GLU A 170 4.88 -12.54 38.90
N ALA A 171 3.65 -13.04 38.74
CA ALA A 171 2.94 -13.67 39.88
C ALA A 171 3.74 -14.86 40.49
N GLY A 172 4.42 -15.65 39.63
CA GLY A 172 5.32 -16.73 40.09
C GLY A 172 6.55 -16.22 40.84
N ILE A 173 7.04 -15.02 40.54
CA ILE A 173 8.14 -14.36 41.26
C ILE A 173 7.67 -13.88 42.63
N ASP A 174 6.55 -13.13 42.67
CA ASP A 174 6.02 -12.52 43.89
C ASP A 174 5.58 -13.51 44.96
N PHE A 175 5.09 -14.69 44.51
CA PHE A 175 4.61 -15.75 45.41
C PHE A 175 5.53 -16.96 45.47
N SER A 176 6.82 -16.80 45.19
CA SER A 176 7.84 -17.87 45.22
C SER A 176 7.93 -18.61 46.56
N ASP A 177 7.53 -17.97 47.67
CA ASP A 177 7.50 -18.56 49.02
C ASP A 177 6.24 -19.41 49.31
N GLN A 178 5.27 -19.41 48.42
CA GLN A 178 4.05 -20.19 48.53
C GLN A 178 4.14 -21.29 47.45
N ASP A 179 4.05 -22.55 47.79
CA ASP A 179 4.10 -23.71 46.87
C ASP A 179 2.97 -23.67 45.78
N ILE A 180 2.78 -22.51 45.14
CA ILE A 180 1.78 -22.26 44.08
C ILE A 180 2.53 -22.07 42.78
N GLU A 181 2.47 -23.05 41.88
CA GLU A 181 2.96 -22.91 40.51
C GLU A 181 1.88 -22.22 39.66
N PHE A 182 2.01 -20.89 39.42
CA PHE A 182 1.04 -20.11 38.64
C PHE A 182 0.98 -20.54 37.18
N VAL A 183 2.12 -20.68 36.53
CA VAL A 183 2.26 -21.25 35.18
C VAL A 183 3.44 -22.19 35.11
N SER A 184 3.23 -23.42 34.65
CA SER A 184 4.34 -24.34 34.42
C SER A 184 5.19 -23.86 33.23
N ASN A 185 6.50 -24.13 33.30
CA ASN A 185 7.41 -23.79 32.20
C ASN A 185 6.96 -24.39 30.83
N ALA A 186 6.30 -25.56 30.86
CA ALA A 186 5.73 -26.18 29.66
C ALA A 186 4.57 -25.37 29.08
N ALA A 187 3.69 -24.80 29.92
CA ALA A 187 2.59 -23.97 29.49
C ALA A 187 3.10 -22.62 28.93
N SER A 188 4.12 -22.03 29.57
CA SER A 188 4.77 -20.81 29.05
C SER A 188 5.39 -21.04 27.68
N LEU A 189 6.06 -22.17 27.46
CA LEU A 189 6.62 -22.56 26.16
C LEU A 189 5.52 -22.74 25.09
N GLU A 190 4.37 -23.29 25.43
CA GLU A 190 3.23 -23.42 24.53
C GLU A 190 2.69 -22.06 24.12
N ILE A 191 2.52 -21.12 25.07
CA ILE A 191 2.06 -19.75 24.81
C ILE A 191 3.05 -19.01 23.91
N VAL A 192 4.34 -19.04 24.23
CA VAL A 192 5.41 -18.41 23.45
C VAL A 192 5.46 -18.98 22.02
N SER A 193 5.25 -20.30 21.87
CA SER A 193 5.17 -20.94 20.54
C SER A 193 3.98 -20.41 19.72
N LYS A 194 2.81 -20.18 20.34
CA LYS A 194 1.64 -19.57 19.68
C LYS A 194 1.92 -18.13 19.26
N ILE A 195 2.57 -17.34 20.13
CA ILE A 195 2.98 -15.96 19.81
C ILE A 195 3.97 -15.96 18.65
N SER A 196 4.97 -16.84 18.65
CA SER A 196 5.93 -16.99 17.55
C SER A 196 5.26 -17.31 16.22
N ALA A 197 4.35 -18.28 16.22
CA ALA A 197 3.59 -18.64 15.02
C ALA A 197 2.74 -17.48 14.49
N ALA A 198 2.11 -16.72 15.39
CA ALA A 198 1.27 -15.57 15.02
C ALA A 198 2.09 -14.39 14.48
N LEU A 199 3.27 -14.10 15.05
CA LEU A 199 4.21 -13.10 14.53
C LEU A 199 4.76 -13.51 13.16
N THR A 200 5.11 -14.76 12.97
CA THR A 200 5.58 -15.30 11.68
C THR A 200 4.48 -15.19 10.61
N ASP A 201 3.21 -15.49 10.97
CA ASP A 201 2.07 -15.30 10.06
C ASP A 201 1.86 -13.82 9.73
N LEU A 202 1.91 -12.93 10.72
CA LEU A 202 1.81 -11.49 10.52
C LEU A 202 2.90 -10.98 9.56
N ARG A 203 4.15 -11.42 9.75
CA ARG A 203 5.29 -11.10 8.89
C ARG A 203 5.07 -11.55 7.44
N ARG A 204 4.56 -12.78 7.28
CA ARG A 204 4.19 -13.35 5.97
C ARG A 204 3.11 -12.50 5.28
N ARG A 205 2.04 -12.15 6.02
CA ARG A 205 0.92 -11.33 5.52
C ARG A 205 1.37 -9.94 5.09
N CYS A 206 2.24 -9.29 5.85
CA CYS A 206 2.85 -8.01 5.48
C CYS A 206 3.72 -8.13 4.22
N SER A 207 4.55 -9.20 4.15
CA SER A 207 5.38 -9.44 2.96
C SER A 207 4.56 -9.66 1.69
N MET A 208 3.46 -10.42 1.78
CA MET A 208 2.54 -10.64 0.67
C MET A 208 1.87 -9.32 0.23
N GLY A 209 1.35 -8.53 1.17
CA GLY A 209 0.75 -7.24 0.88
C GLY A 209 1.71 -6.31 0.15
N ASN A 210 2.93 -6.19 0.64
CA ASN A 210 3.94 -5.33 0.02
C ASN A 210 4.34 -5.80 -1.39
N LYS A 211 4.40 -7.13 -1.62
CA LYS A 211 4.64 -7.68 -2.97
C LYS A 211 3.49 -7.33 -3.91
N THR A 212 2.25 -7.48 -3.46
CA THR A 212 1.05 -7.15 -4.25
C THR A 212 1.00 -5.65 -4.58
N ALA A 213 1.33 -4.77 -3.65
CA ALA A 213 1.38 -3.32 -3.86
C ALA A 213 2.47 -2.90 -4.87
N ARG A 214 3.64 -3.55 -4.84
CA ARG A 214 4.69 -3.32 -5.85
C ARG A 214 4.28 -3.74 -7.26
N GLY A 215 3.27 -4.59 -7.34
CA GLY A 215 2.80 -5.20 -8.58
C GLY A 215 3.47 -6.53 -8.88
N ILE A 216 2.75 -7.36 -9.63
CA ILE A 216 3.21 -8.69 -10.05
C ILE A 216 3.98 -8.54 -11.36
N ASP A 217 5.24 -8.95 -11.37
CA ASP A 217 6.07 -8.90 -12.58
C ASP A 217 5.65 -10.02 -13.54
N VAL A 218 5.14 -9.63 -14.72
CA VAL A 218 4.71 -10.52 -15.81
C VAL A 218 5.59 -10.29 -17.03
N THR A 219 6.21 -11.34 -17.52
CA THR A 219 7.13 -11.28 -18.65
C THR A 219 6.56 -12.00 -19.86
N LEU A 220 6.59 -11.38 -21.04
CA LEU A 220 6.23 -12.00 -22.30
C LEU A 220 7.44 -12.73 -22.86
N ALA A 221 7.33 -14.05 -23.06
CA ALA A 221 8.35 -14.90 -23.66
C ALA A 221 7.86 -15.50 -24.99
N GLY A 222 8.78 -15.88 -25.85
CA GLY A 222 8.49 -16.49 -27.15
C GLY A 222 9.45 -16.01 -28.24
N ARG A 223 9.46 -16.69 -29.37
CA ARG A 223 10.34 -16.37 -30.52
C ARG A 223 10.11 -14.96 -31.08
N PRO A 224 11.02 -14.42 -31.87
CA PRO A 224 10.77 -13.22 -32.68
C PRO A 224 9.53 -13.39 -33.57
N ASN A 225 8.78 -12.31 -33.77
CA ASN A 225 7.62 -12.22 -34.67
C ASN A 225 6.39 -13.09 -34.32
N VAL A 226 6.33 -13.72 -33.15
CA VAL A 226 5.11 -14.39 -32.65
C VAL A 226 4.02 -13.42 -32.20
N GLY A 227 4.33 -12.13 -32.09
CA GLY A 227 3.39 -11.08 -31.74
C GLY A 227 3.40 -10.66 -30.28
N LYS A 228 4.53 -10.79 -29.56
CA LYS A 228 4.69 -10.35 -28.16
C LYS A 228 4.34 -8.87 -27.97
N SER A 229 4.96 -7.99 -28.75
CA SER A 229 4.72 -6.54 -28.67
C SER A 229 3.28 -6.17 -29.09
N SER A 230 2.67 -6.92 -30.00
CA SER A 230 1.26 -6.73 -30.34
C SER A 230 0.34 -7.14 -29.19
N LEU A 231 0.66 -8.23 -28.50
CA LEU A 231 -0.07 -8.70 -27.32
C LEU A 231 0.11 -7.72 -26.15
N LEU A 232 1.33 -7.22 -25.93
CA LEU A 232 1.59 -6.18 -24.95
C LEU A 232 0.74 -4.94 -25.22
N ASN A 233 0.74 -4.43 -26.46
CA ASN A 233 -0.07 -3.27 -26.84
C ASN A 233 -1.57 -3.53 -26.68
N LEU A 234 -2.06 -4.73 -26.94
CA LEU A 234 -3.45 -5.11 -26.70
C LEU A 234 -3.78 -5.01 -25.21
N ILE A 235 -2.95 -5.61 -24.35
CA ILE A 235 -3.14 -5.55 -22.89
C ILE A 235 -3.14 -4.10 -22.39
N LEU A 236 -2.24 -3.27 -22.89
CA LEU A 236 -2.13 -1.84 -22.51
C LEU A 236 -3.30 -1.00 -23.00
N ASN A 237 -3.91 -1.34 -24.12
CA ASN A 237 -5.04 -0.58 -24.71
C ASN A 237 -6.39 -0.98 -24.09
N GLU A 238 -6.61 -2.25 -23.79
CA GLU A 238 -7.85 -2.75 -23.20
C GLU A 238 -7.92 -2.46 -21.69
N GLU A 239 -6.78 -2.52 -21.02
CA GLU A 239 -6.67 -2.25 -19.59
C GLU A 239 -6.33 -0.79 -19.31
N ARG A 240 -6.70 -0.31 -18.10
CA ARG A 240 -6.30 1.02 -17.64
C ARG A 240 -4.80 1.07 -17.40
N ALA A 241 -4.05 1.60 -18.36
CA ALA A 241 -2.63 1.89 -18.16
C ALA A 241 -2.42 2.79 -16.95
N ILE A 242 -1.62 2.36 -16.00
CA ILE A 242 -1.25 3.15 -14.81
C ILE A 242 -0.14 4.09 -15.25
N VAL A 243 -0.50 5.35 -15.56
CA VAL A 243 0.50 6.36 -15.93
C VAL A 243 1.32 6.73 -14.68
N SER A 244 2.63 6.56 -14.76
CA SER A 244 3.55 7.00 -13.70
C SER A 244 3.92 8.47 -13.95
N ASP A 245 3.40 9.37 -13.13
CA ASP A 245 3.72 10.82 -13.18
C ASP A 245 5.02 11.19 -12.42
N ILE A 246 5.89 10.24 -12.08
CA ILE A 246 7.14 10.56 -11.37
C ILE A 246 8.24 10.86 -12.38
N PRO A 247 8.70 12.13 -12.53
CA PRO A 247 9.84 12.47 -13.34
C PRO A 247 11.11 11.88 -12.71
N GLY A 248 11.86 11.07 -13.45
CA GLY A 248 13.19 10.60 -13.02
C GLY A 248 13.40 9.09 -12.98
N THR A 249 12.42 8.26 -13.28
CA THR A 249 12.55 6.78 -13.29
C THR A 249 12.99 6.20 -14.64
N THR A 250 13.52 7.02 -15.54
CA THR A 250 13.83 6.67 -16.94
C THR A 250 15.14 5.88 -17.16
N ARG A 251 15.78 5.31 -16.12
CA ARG A 251 16.99 4.48 -16.26
C ARG A 251 16.78 2.99 -16.05
N ASP A 252 15.62 2.57 -15.55
CA ASP A 252 15.23 1.16 -15.47
C ASP A 252 14.40 0.79 -16.69
N LEU A 253 14.53 -0.46 -17.15
CA LEU A 253 13.76 -1.10 -18.24
C LEU A 253 12.32 -0.58 -18.25
N ILE A 254 11.81 -0.15 -19.40
CA ILE A 254 10.44 0.36 -19.57
C ILE A 254 9.48 -0.73 -19.11
N LYS A 255 9.08 -0.64 -17.84
CA LYS A 255 8.04 -1.47 -17.26
C LYS A 255 6.73 -0.72 -17.40
N GLU A 256 5.88 -1.21 -18.27
CA GLU A 256 4.52 -0.69 -18.37
C GLU A 256 3.66 -1.38 -17.32
N SER A 257 2.78 -0.63 -16.65
CA SER A 257 1.94 -1.19 -15.59
C SER A 257 0.48 -1.03 -15.97
N VAL A 258 -0.26 -2.11 -15.78
CA VAL A 258 -1.72 -2.18 -15.97
C VAL A 258 -2.38 -2.74 -14.72
N GLN A 259 -3.70 -2.65 -14.63
CA GLN A 259 -4.47 -3.27 -13.57
C GLN A 259 -5.30 -4.42 -14.15
N ILE A 260 -5.06 -5.65 -13.67
CA ILE A 260 -5.87 -6.84 -13.99
C ILE A 260 -6.35 -7.46 -12.67
N GLY A 261 -7.64 -7.79 -12.59
CA GLY A 261 -8.23 -8.35 -11.36
C GLY A 261 -8.11 -7.46 -10.13
N GLY A 262 -8.02 -6.14 -10.32
CA GLY A 262 -7.82 -5.18 -9.24
C GLY A 262 -6.40 -5.13 -8.68
N VAL A 263 -5.44 -5.83 -9.30
CA VAL A 263 -4.03 -5.88 -8.89
C VAL A 263 -3.16 -5.22 -9.96
N ARG A 264 -2.11 -4.52 -9.53
CA ARG A 264 -1.12 -3.96 -10.43
C ARG A 264 -0.24 -5.07 -11.02
N ILE A 265 -0.07 -5.05 -12.35
CA ILE A 265 0.80 -5.93 -13.10
C ILE A 265 1.85 -5.09 -13.80
N ASN A 266 3.11 -5.46 -13.63
CA ASN A 266 4.24 -4.85 -14.32
C ASN A 266 4.61 -5.72 -15.52
N LEU A 267 4.34 -5.24 -16.71
CA LEU A 267 4.61 -5.96 -17.96
C LEU A 267 6.02 -5.64 -18.44
N THR A 268 6.75 -6.69 -18.84
CA THR A 268 8.09 -6.56 -19.44
C THR A 268 8.11 -7.34 -20.76
N ASP A 269 8.35 -6.63 -21.87
CA ASP A 269 8.63 -7.28 -23.15
C ASP A 269 10.12 -7.62 -23.28
N THR A 270 10.43 -8.88 -23.51
CA THR A 270 11.81 -9.34 -23.72
C THR A 270 12.40 -8.91 -25.07
N ALA A 271 11.57 -8.45 -26.02
CA ALA A 271 11.98 -8.06 -27.37
C ALA A 271 12.10 -6.55 -27.61
N GLY A 272 11.62 -5.70 -26.67
CA GLY A 272 11.48 -4.24 -26.86
C GLY A 272 12.77 -3.43 -26.81
N LEU A 273 13.94 -4.01 -26.56
CA LEU A 273 15.23 -3.33 -26.56
C LEU A 273 15.81 -3.34 -27.96
N GLY A 274 15.32 -2.43 -28.81
CA GLY A 274 15.83 -2.19 -30.16
C GLY A 274 17.25 -1.66 -30.18
N ILE A 275 18.25 -2.53 -30.09
CA ILE A 275 19.64 -2.24 -30.39
C ILE A 275 19.93 -2.95 -31.71
N PRO A 276 20.48 -2.32 -32.78
CA PRO A 276 20.80 -2.98 -34.04
C PRO A 276 22.19 -3.64 -34.03
N GLY A 277 22.33 -4.91 -34.42
CA GLY A 277 23.63 -5.58 -34.63
C GLY A 277 23.68 -7.07 -34.24
N ASP A 278 24.59 -7.84 -34.79
CA ASP A 278 24.75 -9.31 -34.67
C ASP A 278 25.15 -9.81 -33.25
N ASP A 279 25.67 -8.96 -32.38
CA ASP A 279 25.95 -9.29 -30.96
C ASP A 279 24.72 -9.26 -30.08
N ILE A 280 23.55 -8.91 -30.63
CA ILE A 280 22.29 -8.63 -29.96
C ILE A 280 21.47 -9.89 -29.69
N GLU A 281 21.57 -10.89 -30.56
CA GLU A 281 20.86 -12.15 -30.33
C GLU A 281 21.33 -12.82 -29.04
N ARG A 282 22.63 -12.78 -28.74
CA ARG A 282 23.20 -13.31 -27.49
C ARG A 282 22.83 -12.45 -26.26
N MET A 283 22.94 -11.13 -26.34
CA MET A 283 22.53 -10.21 -25.28
C MET A 283 21.01 -10.27 -25.05
N GLY A 284 20.20 -10.36 -26.10
CA GLY A 284 18.75 -10.53 -26.01
C GLY A 284 18.36 -11.83 -25.33
N ILE A 285 19.06 -12.93 -25.56
CA ILE A 285 18.84 -14.22 -24.90
C ILE A 285 19.23 -14.17 -23.41
N GLU A 286 20.35 -13.53 -23.06
CA GLU A 286 20.77 -13.37 -21.65
C GLU A 286 19.85 -12.43 -20.87
N LEU A 287 19.43 -11.30 -21.46
CA LEU A 287 18.46 -10.40 -20.84
C LEU A 287 17.07 -11.07 -20.69
N SER A 288 16.65 -11.85 -21.72
CA SER A 288 15.44 -12.64 -21.65
C SER A 288 15.50 -13.67 -20.51
N ARG A 289 16.61 -14.36 -20.34
CA ARG A 289 16.84 -15.30 -19.22
C ARG A 289 16.81 -14.60 -17.86
N LYS A 290 17.43 -13.42 -17.74
CA LYS A 290 17.41 -12.64 -16.50
C LYS A 290 16.01 -12.15 -16.14
N ASN A 291 15.25 -11.65 -17.13
CA ASN A 291 13.89 -11.17 -16.93
C ASN A 291 12.92 -12.33 -16.60
N ILE A 292 13.04 -13.47 -17.28
CA ILE A 292 12.31 -14.70 -16.95
C ILE A 292 12.67 -15.14 -15.53
N GLY A 293 13.94 -15.04 -15.12
CA GLY A 293 14.37 -15.37 -13.76
C GLY A 293 13.67 -14.56 -12.70
N ALA A 294 13.44 -13.26 -12.92
CA ALA A 294 12.81 -12.32 -12.01
C ALA A 294 11.26 -12.35 -12.09
N ALA A 295 10.68 -12.84 -13.18
CA ALA A 295 9.24 -12.87 -13.39
C ALA A 295 8.52 -13.75 -12.39
N SER A 296 7.39 -13.26 -11.87
CA SER A 296 6.44 -14.02 -11.08
C SER A 296 5.54 -14.90 -11.97
N LEU A 297 5.17 -14.39 -13.13
CA LEU A 297 4.34 -15.08 -14.14
C LEU A 297 4.95 -14.86 -15.53
N VAL A 298 4.93 -15.89 -16.37
CA VAL A 298 5.37 -15.80 -17.76
C VAL A 298 4.21 -16.05 -18.70
N LEU A 299 4.01 -15.15 -19.66
CA LEU A 299 3.13 -15.35 -20.81
C LEU A 299 3.98 -15.89 -21.96
N MET A 300 3.93 -17.20 -22.20
CA MET A 300 4.63 -17.83 -23.32
C MET A 300 3.78 -17.74 -24.59
N VAL A 301 4.21 -16.88 -25.52
CA VAL A 301 3.48 -16.57 -26.75
C VAL A 301 3.99 -17.44 -27.91
N ILE A 302 3.08 -18.16 -28.55
CA ILE A 302 3.33 -19.07 -29.68
C ILE A 302 2.46 -18.64 -30.87
N ASP A 303 3.02 -18.72 -32.06
CA ASP A 303 2.30 -18.43 -33.31
C ASP A 303 1.43 -19.62 -33.71
N ALA A 304 0.11 -19.44 -33.77
CA ALA A 304 -0.86 -20.48 -34.11
C ALA A 304 -0.67 -21.05 -35.54
N VAL A 305 -0.14 -20.24 -36.46
CA VAL A 305 0.10 -20.66 -37.84
C VAL A 305 1.30 -21.61 -37.91
N ALA A 306 2.38 -21.27 -37.24
CA ALA A 306 3.62 -22.05 -37.20
C ALA A 306 3.51 -23.30 -36.30
N GLY A 307 2.65 -23.26 -35.27
CA GLY A 307 2.64 -24.24 -34.20
C GLY A 307 3.84 -24.21 -33.30
N VAL A 308 4.02 -25.22 -32.45
CA VAL A 308 5.17 -25.34 -31.55
C VAL A 308 6.40 -25.87 -32.28
N THR A 309 7.42 -25.06 -32.42
CA THR A 309 8.68 -25.43 -33.06
C THR A 309 9.71 -25.88 -32.03
N ASP A 310 10.87 -26.41 -32.49
CA ASP A 310 11.94 -26.82 -31.56
C ASP A 310 12.53 -25.67 -30.76
N ALA A 311 12.60 -24.46 -31.33
CA ALA A 311 12.99 -23.27 -30.60
C ALA A 311 11.98 -22.86 -29.51
N ASP A 312 10.66 -23.12 -29.72
CA ASP A 312 9.67 -22.91 -28.67
C ASP A 312 9.84 -23.94 -27.54
N LYS A 313 10.14 -25.21 -27.89
CA LYS A 313 10.41 -26.26 -26.88
C LYS A 313 11.63 -25.95 -26.00
N GLU A 314 12.68 -25.36 -26.59
CA GLU A 314 13.84 -24.88 -25.81
C GLU A 314 13.45 -23.81 -24.80
N ILE A 315 12.63 -22.81 -25.21
CA ILE A 315 12.14 -21.76 -24.31
C ILE A 315 11.28 -22.38 -23.23
N ILE A 316 10.32 -23.26 -23.58
CA ILE A 316 9.43 -23.94 -22.65
C ILE A 316 10.23 -24.74 -21.61
N SER A 317 11.26 -25.47 -22.03
CA SER A 317 12.11 -26.22 -21.11
C SER A 317 12.87 -25.29 -20.11
N ALA A 318 13.27 -24.10 -20.55
CA ALA A 318 13.90 -23.08 -19.69
C ALA A 318 12.92 -22.43 -18.69
N LEU A 319 11.61 -22.57 -18.87
CA LEU A 319 10.56 -22.08 -17.97
C LEU A 319 10.20 -23.08 -16.86
N SER A 320 10.90 -24.21 -16.75
CA SER A 320 10.65 -25.22 -15.72
C SER A 320 10.71 -24.59 -14.32
N GLY A 321 9.68 -24.88 -13.51
CA GLY A 321 9.55 -24.31 -12.14
C GLY A 321 8.97 -22.90 -12.07
N LYS A 322 8.59 -22.29 -13.20
CA LYS A 322 7.88 -21.02 -13.27
C LYS A 322 6.39 -21.21 -13.48
N LYS A 323 5.58 -20.22 -13.05
CA LYS A 323 4.18 -20.14 -13.47
C LYS A 323 4.13 -19.63 -14.89
N VAL A 324 3.47 -20.38 -15.78
CA VAL A 324 3.40 -20.07 -17.21
C VAL A 324 1.97 -20.18 -17.69
N ILE A 325 1.52 -19.15 -18.41
CA ILE A 325 0.32 -19.19 -19.24
C ILE A 325 0.77 -19.28 -20.69
N TYR A 326 0.34 -20.32 -21.40
CA TYR A 326 0.66 -20.51 -22.80
C TYR A 326 -0.40 -19.81 -23.66
N VAL A 327 0.05 -18.85 -24.49
CA VAL A 327 -0.82 -18.05 -25.37
C VAL A 327 -0.57 -18.42 -26.80
N LEU A 328 -1.63 -18.88 -27.49
CA LEU A 328 -1.61 -19.18 -28.92
C LEU A 328 -2.11 -17.96 -29.69
N ASN A 329 -1.19 -17.17 -30.24
CA ASN A 329 -1.51 -15.91 -30.91
C ASN A 329 -1.71 -16.11 -32.42
N LYS A 330 -2.32 -15.13 -33.09
CA LYS A 330 -2.64 -15.08 -34.53
C LYS A 330 -3.72 -16.11 -34.95
N ILE A 331 -4.67 -16.38 -34.08
CA ILE A 331 -5.79 -17.27 -34.39
C ILE A 331 -6.68 -16.76 -35.54
N ASP A 332 -6.62 -15.47 -35.84
CA ASP A 332 -7.26 -14.88 -37.02
C ASP A 332 -6.74 -15.42 -38.35
N LEU A 333 -5.53 -15.98 -38.36
CA LEU A 333 -4.91 -16.56 -39.56
C LEU A 333 -5.01 -18.09 -39.61
N SER A 334 -5.17 -18.78 -38.46
CA SER A 334 -5.11 -20.25 -38.37
C SER A 334 -6.45 -20.92 -38.09
N GLY A 335 -7.43 -20.16 -37.58
CA GLY A 335 -8.68 -20.69 -37.05
C GLY A 335 -8.60 -21.28 -35.63
N MET A 336 -9.75 -21.41 -34.98
CA MET A 336 -9.81 -21.88 -33.56
C MET A 336 -9.52 -23.38 -33.41
N GLU A 337 -9.77 -24.19 -34.45
CA GLU A 337 -9.55 -25.66 -34.44
C GLU A 337 -8.08 -26.04 -34.24
N ARG A 338 -7.17 -25.11 -34.55
CA ARG A 338 -5.72 -25.30 -34.39
C ARG A 338 -5.27 -25.50 -32.95
N LYS A 339 -6.00 -24.91 -31.98
CA LYS A 339 -5.72 -25.04 -30.53
C LYS A 339 -5.75 -26.52 -30.09
N ASP A 340 -6.78 -27.24 -30.45
CA ASP A 340 -6.97 -28.62 -29.99
C ASP A 340 -5.89 -29.56 -30.55
N SER A 341 -5.48 -29.33 -31.80
CA SER A 341 -4.38 -30.07 -32.45
C SER A 341 -3.06 -29.83 -31.73
N ILE A 342 -2.71 -28.56 -31.46
CA ILE A 342 -1.44 -28.20 -30.80
C ILE A 342 -1.44 -28.66 -29.35
N SER A 343 -2.58 -28.57 -28.64
CA SER A 343 -2.70 -29.03 -27.26
C SER A 343 -2.53 -30.55 -27.17
N ALA A 344 -3.10 -31.31 -28.11
CA ALA A 344 -2.94 -32.77 -28.18
C ALA A 344 -1.49 -33.18 -28.47
N GLU A 345 -0.79 -32.41 -29.30
CA GLU A 345 0.59 -32.69 -29.72
C GLU A 345 1.61 -32.41 -28.60
N THR A 346 1.34 -31.40 -27.77
CA THR A 346 2.29 -30.88 -26.74
C THR A 346 1.93 -31.31 -25.33
N GLY A 347 0.70 -31.69 -25.05
CA GLY A 347 0.18 -31.91 -23.70
C GLY A 347 -0.01 -30.64 -22.90
N LEU A 348 0.09 -29.43 -23.52
CA LEU A 348 -0.05 -28.13 -22.89
C LEU A 348 -1.44 -27.54 -23.12
N SER A 349 -1.96 -26.80 -22.17
CA SER A 349 -3.18 -26.01 -22.30
C SER A 349 -2.86 -24.60 -22.80
N PHE A 350 -3.54 -24.19 -23.89
CA PHE A 350 -3.34 -22.88 -24.51
C PHE A 350 -4.56 -21.98 -24.38
N ILE A 351 -4.33 -20.69 -24.28
CA ILE A 351 -5.35 -19.67 -24.49
C ILE A 351 -5.19 -19.10 -25.89
N SER A 352 -6.27 -19.11 -26.65
CA SER A 352 -6.27 -18.66 -28.05
C SER A 352 -6.55 -17.16 -28.11
N VAL A 353 -5.64 -16.38 -28.73
CA VAL A 353 -5.74 -14.93 -28.85
C VAL A 353 -5.41 -14.47 -30.26
N SER A 354 -6.12 -13.44 -30.74
CA SER A 354 -5.64 -12.62 -31.85
C SER A 354 -5.26 -11.24 -31.28
N ALA A 355 -3.98 -11.00 -31.09
CA ALA A 355 -3.49 -9.70 -30.63
C ALA A 355 -3.81 -8.56 -31.61
N LYS A 356 -4.13 -8.88 -32.88
CA LYS A 356 -4.52 -7.91 -33.90
C LYS A 356 -5.99 -7.51 -33.80
N LEU A 357 -6.88 -8.45 -33.50
CA LEU A 357 -8.33 -8.28 -33.49
C LEU A 357 -8.93 -8.17 -32.08
N GLY A 358 -8.15 -8.38 -31.01
CA GLY A 358 -8.63 -8.43 -29.63
C GLY A 358 -9.38 -9.71 -29.27
N THR A 359 -9.58 -10.64 -30.22
CA THR A 359 -10.33 -11.88 -29.97
C THR A 359 -9.59 -12.76 -28.96
N GLY A 360 -10.32 -13.31 -27.98
CA GLY A 360 -9.78 -14.19 -26.95
C GLY A 360 -9.08 -13.46 -25.78
N PHE A 361 -9.02 -12.12 -25.79
CA PHE A 361 -8.39 -11.34 -24.73
C PHE A 361 -9.08 -11.56 -23.37
N GLY A 362 -10.41 -11.53 -23.32
CA GLY A 362 -11.14 -11.73 -22.06
C GLY A 362 -10.95 -13.12 -21.42
N GLU A 363 -10.58 -14.16 -22.20
CA GLU A 363 -10.18 -15.47 -21.66
C GLU A 363 -8.77 -15.41 -21.06
N LEU A 364 -7.85 -14.70 -21.74
CA LEU A 364 -6.50 -14.49 -21.23
C LEU A 364 -6.50 -13.67 -19.94
N GLU A 365 -7.29 -12.60 -19.89
CA GLU A 365 -7.47 -11.77 -18.71
C GLU A 365 -7.95 -12.61 -17.52
N LYS A 366 -9.02 -13.38 -17.67
CA LYS A 366 -9.54 -14.27 -16.61
C LYS A 366 -8.53 -15.30 -16.13
N GLU A 367 -7.73 -15.85 -17.02
CA GLU A 367 -6.68 -16.81 -16.64
C GLU A 367 -5.56 -16.12 -15.87
N ILE A 368 -5.14 -14.91 -16.27
CA ILE A 368 -4.18 -14.11 -15.52
C ILE A 368 -4.75 -13.80 -14.13
N GLU A 369 -6.01 -13.35 -14.03
CA GLU A 369 -6.69 -13.12 -12.75
C GLU A 369 -6.71 -14.36 -11.87
N SER A 370 -7.06 -15.51 -12.44
CA SER A 370 -7.14 -16.78 -11.71
C SER A 370 -5.79 -17.20 -11.13
N VAL A 371 -4.73 -17.09 -11.93
CA VAL A 371 -3.35 -17.40 -11.48
C VAL A 371 -2.90 -16.43 -10.40
N ILE A 372 -3.21 -15.14 -10.56
CA ILE A 372 -2.87 -14.12 -9.59
C ILE A 372 -3.58 -14.37 -8.26
N ALA A 373 -4.88 -14.57 -8.28
CA ALA A 373 -5.69 -14.79 -7.09
C ALA A 373 -5.30 -16.09 -6.35
N GLY A 374 -4.93 -17.14 -7.09
CA GLY A 374 -4.58 -18.42 -6.49
C GLY A 374 -3.18 -18.50 -5.90
N GLU A 375 -2.22 -17.75 -6.47
CA GLU A 375 -0.80 -17.93 -6.17
C GLU A 375 -0.13 -16.73 -5.49
N PHE A 376 -0.59 -15.53 -5.79
CA PHE A 376 0.14 -14.32 -5.43
C PHE A 376 -0.59 -13.40 -4.46
N VAL A 377 -1.91 -13.51 -4.33
CA VAL A 377 -2.72 -12.54 -3.57
C VAL A 377 -3.69 -13.25 -2.63
N ASP A 378 -3.49 -13.04 -1.32
CA ASP A 378 -4.53 -13.27 -0.33
C ASP A 378 -5.26 -11.93 -0.09
N PHE A 379 -6.34 -11.70 -0.84
CA PHE A 379 -7.11 -10.45 -0.79
C PHE A 379 -7.69 -10.14 0.58
N SER A 380 -7.91 -11.16 1.41
CA SER A 380 -8.63 -11.01 2.68
C SER A 380 -7.72 -10.81 3.90
N ASN A 381 -6.44 -11.21 3.81
CA ASN A 381 -5.58 -11.34 4.98
C ASN A 381 -4.21 -10.66 4.87
N SER A 382 -3.93 -9.94 3.78
CA SER A 382 -2.65 -9.25 3.61
C SER A 382 -2.70 -7.82 4.14
N PHE A 383 -1.57 -7.33 4.68
CA PHE A 383 -1.40 -5.97 5.17
C PHE A 383 -0.36 -5.20 4.37
N LEU A 384 -0.59 -3.90 4.22
CA LEU A 384 0.42 -2.96 3.75
C LEU A 384 1.26 -2.55 4.97
N ALA A 385 2.56 -2.78 4.91
CA ALA A 385 3.47 -2.47 6.00
C ALA A 385 4.73 -1.82 5.43
N ASP A 386 5.10 -0.66 5.96
CA ASP A 386 6.36 -0.03 5.61
C ASP A 386 7.57 -0.75 6.23
N GLU A 387 8.78 -0.27 5.93
CA GLU A 387 10.01 -0.86 6.46
C GLU A 387 10.09 -0.78 7.98
N ARG A 388 9.47 0.25 8.60
CA ARG A 388 9.40 0.40 10.05
C ARG A 388 8.63 -0.76 10.69
N ILE A 389 7.41 -1.01 10.23
CA ILE A 389 6.54 -2.10 10.74
C ILE A 389 7.23 -3.45 10.54
N ILE A 390 7.81 -3.68 9.37
CA ILE A 390 8.54 -4.90 9.05
C ILE A 390 9.72 -5.11 10.03
N SER A 391 10.53 -4.08 10.27
CA SER A 391 11.67 -4.14 11.19
C SER A 391 11.22 -4.39 12.63
N ILE A 392 10.10 -3.81 13.07
CA ILE A 392 9.55 -4.06 14.40
C ILE A 392 9.09 -5.52 14.53
N ILE A 393 8.40 -6.06 13.52
CA ILE A 393 7.96 -7.46 13.53
C ILE A 393 9.17 -8.41 13.55
N ASP A 394 10.19 -8.15 12.72
CA ASP A 394 11.41 -8.96 12.68
C ASP A 394 12.13 -8.94 14.04
N SER A 395 12.29 -7.76 14.67
CA SER A 395 12.85 -7.63 16.03
C SER A 395 11.99 -8.36 17.08
N SER A 396 10.66 -8.34 16.95
CA SER A 396 9.75 -9.05 17.85
C SER A 396 9.92 -10.58 17.74
N ILE A 397 10.15 -11.09 16.54
CA ILE A 397 10.45 -12.53 16.31
C ILE A 397 11.76 -12.91 17.01
N ASP A 398 12.80 -12.09 16.86
CA ASP A 398 14.11 -12.33 17.52
C ASP A 398 13.97 -12.37 19.06
N ILE A 399 13.15 -11.45 19.65
CA ILE A 399 12.88 -11.43 21.09
C ILE A 399 12.18 -12.73 21.53
N VAL A 400 11.18 -13.19 20.77
CA VAL A 400 10.45 -14.42 21.08
C VAL A 400 11.36 -15.65 20.99
N GLU A 401 12.31 -15.69 20.05
CA GLU A 401 13.31 -16.76 19.96
C GLU A 401 14.25 -16.77 21.17
N ARG A 402 14.71 -15.58 21.63
CA ARG A 402 15.49 -15.45 22.88
C ARG A 402 14.68 -15.91 24.09
N THR A 403 13.44 -15.44 24.23
CA THR A 403 12.52 -15.84 25.31
C THR A 403 12.31 -17.36 25.34
N THR A 404 12.11 -17.97 24.16
CA THR A 404 11.99 -19.42 24.03
C THR A 404 13.25 -20.16 24.56
N THR A 405 14.42 -19.65 24.20
CA THR A 405 15.71 -20.21 24.64
C THR A 405 15.88 -20.10 26.16
N LEU A 406 15.51 -18.95 26.74
CA LEU A 406 15.59 -18.75 28.21
C LEU A 406 14.65 -19.70 28.95
N LEU A 407 13.41 -19.86 28.47
CA LEU A 407 12.44 -20.80 29.02
C LEU A 407 12.97 -22.27 28.95
N GLN A 408 13.54 -22.68 27.81
CA GLN A 408 14.11 -24.03 27.65
C GLN A 408 15.28 -24.30 28.61
N ARG A 409 16.08 -23.28 28.89
CA ARG A 409 17.21 -23.36 29.83
C ARG A 409 16.77 -23.20 31.27
N LYS A 410 15.51 -22.91 31.53
CA LYS A 410 14.95 -22.60 32.85
C LYS A 410 15.72 -21.48 33.56
N GLU A 411 16.02 -20.43 32.79
CA GLU A 411 16.68 -19.24 33.35
C GLU A 411 15.73 -18.51 34.32
N PRO A 412 16.25 -17.62 35.19
CA PRO A 412 15.44 -16.88 36.17
C PRO A 412 14.24 -16.15 35.54
N ALA A 413 13.11 -16.18 36.22
CA ALA A 413 11.85 -15.61 35.73
C ALA A 413 11.95 -14.08 35.47
N GLU A 414 12.79 -13.37 36.23
CA GLU A 414 13.07 -11.95 36.09
C GLU A 414 13.69 -11.63 34.73
N ILE A 415 14.55 -12.49 34.20
CA ILE A 415 15.19 -12.33 32.89
C ILE A 415 14.14 -12.54 31.80
N ILE A 416 13.28 -13.54 31.98
CA ILE A 416 12.18 -13.80 31.03
C ILE A 416 11.19 -12.66 31.02
N ALA A 417 10.81 -12.12 32.19
CA ALA A 417 9.91 -10.97 32.31
C ALA A 417 10.49 -9.72 31.61
N PHE A 418 11.80 -9.51 31.68
CA PHE A 418 12.49 -8.42 30.99
C PHE A 418 12.38 -8.53 29.45
N GLU A 419 12.59 -9.73 28.88
CA GLU A 419 12.43 -9.95 27.45
C GLU A 419 10.97 -9.73 26.99
N LEU A 420 10.00 -10.13 27.83
CA LEU A 420 8.59 -9.89 27.53
C LEU A 420 8.23 -8.39 27.60
N ASP A 421 8.85 -7.59 28.48
CA ASP A 421 8.70 -6.14 28.48
C ASP A 421 9.22 -5.52 27.18
N GLU A 422 10.40 -5.96 26.71
CA GLU A 422 10.94 -5.51 25.44
C GLU A 422 9.98 -5.85 24.27
N LEU A 423 9.38 -7.06 24.29
CA LEU A 423 8.41 -7.47 23.28
C LEU A 423 7.13 -6.63 23.31
N ILE A 424 6.58 -6.35 24.51
CA ILE A 424 5.40 -5.47 24.68
C ILE A 424 5.69 -4.09 24.11
N GLN A 425 6.86 -3.53 24.43
CA GLN A 425 7.27 -2.24 23.91
C GLN A 425 7.37 -2.24 22.40
N LYS A 426 7.99 -3.24 21.77
CA LYS A 426 8.10 -3.37 20.32
C LYS A 426 6.73 -3.45 19.65
N LEU A 427 5.80 -4.24 20.21
CA LEU A 427 4.45 -4.32 19.68
C LEU A 427 3.69 -2.98 19.81
N SER A 428 3.89 -2.25 20.91
CA SER A 428 3.33 -0.91 21.10
C SER A 428 3.92 0.14 20.14
N ASP A 429 5.18 -0.03 19.71
CA ASP A 429 5.81 0.83 18.69
C ASP A 429 5.12 0.72 17.32
N VAL A 430 4.46 -0.40 16.98
CA VAL A 430 3.72 -0.56 15.72
C VAL A 430 2.59 0.44 15.64
N THR A 431 1.79 0.57 16.68
CA THR A 431 0.64 1.50 16.76
C THR A 431 1.05 2.92 17.16
N GLY A 432 2.29 3.10 17.66
CA GLY A 432 2.83 4.39 18.05
C GLY A 432 2.46 4.82 19.47
N GLU A 433 2.08 3.90 20.35
CA GLU A 433 1.80 4.24 21.76
C GLU A 433 3.06 4.79 22.47
N ILE A 434 4.24 4.32 22.04
CA ILE A 434 5.54 4.81 22.49
C ILE A 434 6.32 5.19 21.24
N THR A 435 6.50 6.52 21.01
CA THR A 435 7.22 6.99 19.83
C THR A 435 7.99 8.27 20.11
N THR A 436 9.10 8.48 19.41
CA THR A 436 9.90 9.68 19.48
C THR A 436 9.46 10.71 18.44
N GLU A 437 9.74 11.99 18.69
CA GLU A 437 9.44 13.08 17.75
C GLU A 437 10.16 12.89 16.39
N ASP A 438 11.37 12.31 16.39
CA ASP A 438 12.12 12.03 15.17
C ASP A 438 11.43 10.97 14.30
N ILE A 439 10.86 9.92 14.89
CA ILE A 439 10.08 8.90 14.20
C ILE A 439 8.83 9.53 13.59
N LEU A 440 8.07 10.31 14.37
CA LEU A 440 6.90 11.03 13.88
C LEU A 440 7.25 11.97 12.73
N GLY A 441 8.33 12.75 12.86
CA GLY A 441 8.84 13.62 11.81
C GLY A 441 9.14 12.86 10.52
N SER A 442 9.80 11.70 10.62
CA SER A 442 10.12 10.87 9.45
C SER A 442 8.87 10.30 8.75
N ILE A 443 7.87 9.87 9.52
CA ILE A 443 6.62 9.32 8.98
C ILE A 443 5.82 10.42 8.27
N PHE A 444 5.54 11.52 8.98
CA PHE A 444 4.64 12.57 8.48
C PHE A 444 5.27 13.43 7.39
N SER A 445 6.59 13.54 7.30
CA SER A 445 7.26 14.24 6.19
C SER A 445 6.97 13.65 4.80
N ARG A 446 6.54 12.41 4.73
CA ARG A 446 6.16 11.72 3.48
C ARG A 446 4.71 12.01 3.05
N PHE A 447 3.94 12.70 3.88
CA PHE A 447 2.55 13.04 3.58
C PHE A 447 2.46 14.33 2.77
N CYS A 448 1.34 14.53 2.08
CA CYS A 448 1.05 15.80 1.42
C CYS A 448 0.79 16.90 2.42
N ILE A 449 1.08 18.17 2.05
CA ILE A 449 0.63 19.35 2.78
C ILE A 449 -0.91 19.37 2.76
N GLY A 450 -1.54 19.64 3.91
CA GLY A 450 -3.00 19.64 4.05
C GLY A 450 -3.61 18.30 4.51
N LYS A 451 -2.71 17.30 4.79
CA LYS A 451 -3.06 16.01 5.39
C LYS A 451 -2.39 15.82 6.76
#